data_3c991b4a76bdb9b17167e77e0e1f9d3b
#
_entry.id   3c991b4a76bdb9b17167e77e0e1f9d3b
#
_cell.length_a   1.000
_cell.length_b   1.000
_cell.length_c   1.000
_cell.angle_alpha   90.00
_cell.angle_beta   90.00
_cell.angle_gamma   90.00
#
_symmetry.space_group_name_H-M   'P 1'
#
loop_
_entity.id
_entity.type
_entity.pdbx_description
1 polymer ?
#
loop_
_entity_poly.entity_id
_entity_poly.type
_entity_poly.pdbx_seq_one_letter_code
_entity_poly.pdbx_strand_id
1 'polypeptide(L)'
;MTFDLTLSPLYRINGQEIASLPGLFVQLPPRNAARGREQDRLIVYLLLTGTSVFSTSEYMQVAQDAANVFFQTPRTLTSALRTAAESVNKNLLDRNMKSSSRGQYATGWLTLGVLRDTQFTLSMNGPMHAYWFGQHEARHIHEPGTSGKGLGTSQAINIHYAQTTISAGDRLLFFGRAPSAWDSTLNDPTASSLDALRRRLKSLTTADLNAVLIQATDGKGALNLLKPDVESKEEVPAPPDLTPSLPLHEETIPTPEAEAAAALSAHLVQPSAYTIPPQKEETLPVEESHERSLNNSPRNFPASIPRAQTPT
;
A
#
# COMPACT_ATOMS: atom_id res chain seq x y z
N MET A 1 25.72 -12.89 9.04
CA MET A 1 24.47 -13.16 9.76
C MET A 1 23.33 -13.08 8.78
N THR A 2 22.39 -13.99 8.81
CA THR A 2 21.19 -13.96 7.95
C THR A 2 19.97 -13.85 8.84
N PHE A 3 18.98 -13.06 8.41
CA PHE A 3 17.74 -12.89 9.15
C PHE A 3 16.57 -13.53 8.39
N ASP A 4 15.67 -14.14 9.12
CA ASP A 4 14.33 -14.45 8.65
C ASP A 4 13.46 -13.21 8.85
N LEU A 5 12.60 -12.91 7.86
CA LEU A 5 11.63 -11.84 7.98
C LEU A 5 10.24 -12.41 8.11
N THR A 6 9.56 -12.05 9.20
CA THR A 6 8.16 -12.38 9.43
C THR A 6 7.30 -11.16 9.14
N LEU A 7 6.42 -11.27 8.15
CA LEU A 7 5.52 -10.21 7.72
C LEU A 7 4.11 -10.46 8.23
N SER A 8 3.54 -9.48 8.90
CA SER A 8 2.18 -9.51 9.45
C SER A 8 1.35 -8.40 8.82
N PRO A 9 0.45 -8.69 7.88
CA PRO A 9 -0.47 -7.72 7.33
C PRO A 9 -1.42 -7.17 8.40
N LEU A 10 -1.68 -5.86 8.35
CA LEU A 10 -2.70 -5.15 9.08
C LEU A 10 -3.70 -4.61 8.05
N TYR A 11 -4.67 -5.44 7.70
CA TYR A 11 -5.63 -5.10 6.66
C TYR A 11 -7.06 -5.25 7.15
N ARG A 12 -7.80 -4.13 7.15
CA ARG A 12 -9.19 -4.04 7.59
C ARG A 12 -9.95 -3.14 6.63
N ILE A 13 -11.11 -3.60 6.18
CA ILE A 13 -12.03 -2.83 5.35
C ILE A 13 -13.43 -2.93 5.96
N ASN A 14 -14.11 -1.80 6.13
CA ASN A 14 -15.46 -1.73 6.72
C ASN A 14 -15.56 -2.47 8.07
N GLY A 15 -14.51 -2.36 8.89
CA GLY A 15 -14.46 -3.01 10.20
C GLY A 15 -14.11 -4.49 10.17
N GLN A 16 -14.01 -5.13 9.00
CA GLN A 16 -13.67 -6.55 8.86
C GLN A 16 -12.19 -6.75 8.58
N GLU A 17 -11.54 -7.62 9.34
CA GLU A 17 -10.16 -8.03 9.07
C GLU A 17 -10.12 -9.01 7.89
N ILE A 18 -9.23 -8.73 6.95
CA ILE A 18 -9.07 -9.51 5.72
C ILE A 18 -7.71 -10.19 5.74
N ALA A 19 -7.70 -11.48 5.47
CA ALA A 19 -6.52 -12.32 5.56
C ALA A 19 -5.43 -11.99 4.56
N SER A 20 -5.77 -11.45 3.41
CA SER A 20 -4.83 -11.14 2.34
C SER A 20 -4.78 -9.64 2.10
N LEU A 21 -3.58 -9.06 2.18
CA LEU A 21 -3.34 -7.66 1.83
C LEU A 21 -2.99 -7.58 0.34
N PRO A 22 -3.89 -7.06 -0.52
CA PRO A 22 -3.60 -6.86 -1.93
C PRO A 22 -2.38 -5.94 -2.09
N GLY A 23 -1.48 -6.27 -3.04
CA GLY A 23 -0.28 -5.49 -3.29
C GLY A 23 0.89 -5.75 -2.34
N LEU A 24 0.74 -6.61 -1.34
CA LEU A 24 1.87 -7.15 -0.57
C LEU A 24 2.38 -8.42 -1.26
N PHE A 25 3.60 -8.35 -1.78
CA PHE A 25 4.26 -9.47 -2.42
C PHE A 25 5.69 -9.60 -1.90
N VAL A 26 6.12 -10.82 -1.62
CA VAL A 26 7.46 -11.11 -1.11
C VAL A 26 8.11 -12.17 -1.96
N GLN A 27 9.39 -12.01 -2.23
CA GLN A 27 10.11 -12.94 -3.10
C GLN A 27 11.56 -13.11 -2.69
N LEU A 28 11.98 -14.37 -2.60
CA LEU A 28 13.38 -14.77 -2.57
C LEU A 28 13.96 -14.75 -3.99
N PRO A 29 15.29 -14.62 -4.14
CA PRO A 29 15.90 -14.60 -5.45
C PRO A 29 15.54 -15.88 -6.24
N PRO A 30 14.95 -15.75 -7.44
CA PRO A 30 14.69 -16.89 -8.31
C PRO A 30 16.02 -17.44 -8.86
N ARG A 31 16.03 -18.68 -9.34
CA ARG A 31 17.23 -19.32 -9.89
C ARG A 31 17.86 -18.56 -11.05
N ASN A 32 17.07 -17.82 -11.80
CA ASN A 32 17.46 -16.99 -12.94
C ASN A 32 17.61 -15.51 -12.59
N ALA A 33 17.80 -15.18 -11.31
CA ALA A 33 18.04 -13.81 -10.88
C ALA A 33 19.26 -13.22 -11.58
N ALA A 34 19.19 -11.96 -11.98
CA ALA A 34 20.31 -11.25 -12.57
C ALA A 34 21.49 -11.16 -11.59
N ARG A 35 22.72 -11.12 -12.16
CA ARG A 35 23.93 -11.03 -11.37
C ARG A 35 23.87 -9.88 -10.36
N GLY A 36 24.16 -10.19 -9.10
CA GLY A 36 24.10 -9.26 -7.98
C GLY A 36 22.74 -9.16 -7.31
N ARG A 37 21.79 -10.07 -7.64
CA ARG A 37 20.47 -10.20 -7.01
C ARG A 37 20.32 -11.50 -6.20
N GLU A 38 21.33 -12.34 -6.20
CA GLU A 38 21.28 -13.72 -5.68
C GLU A 38 21.03 -13.77 -4.16
N GLN A 39 21.32 -12.68 -3.45
CA GLN A 39 21.14 -12.59 -2.00
C GLN A 39 20.03 -11.63 -1.58
N ASP A 40 19.36 -10.99 -2.56
CA ASP A 40 18.35 -9.99 -2.29
C ASP A 40 17.02 -10.65 -1.90
N ARG A 41 16.45 -10.21 -0.77
CA ARG A 41 15.10 -10.60 -0.34
C ARG A 41 14.21 -9.40 -0.53
N LEU A 42 13.26 -9.50 -1.43
CA LEU A 42 12.42 -8.39 -1.85
C LEU A 42 11.06 -8.44 -1.18
N ILE A 43 10.65 -7.29 -0.67
CA ILE A 43 9.30 -7.00 -0.23
C ILE A 43 8.75 -5.91 -1.14
N VAL A 44 7.62 -6.17 -1.77
CA VAL A 44 6.85 -5.20 -2.55
C VAL A 44 5.60 -4.87 -1.75
N TYR A 45 5.39 -3.60 -1.46
CA TYR A 45 4.18 -3.11 -0.83
C TYR A 45 3.62 -1.97 -1.70
N LEU A 46 2.54 -2.28 -2.40
CA LEU A 46 1.86 -1.40 -3.35
C LEU A 46 0.49 -1.02 -2.81
N LEU A 47 0.16 0.25 -2.85
CA LEU A 47 -1.17 0.80 -2.60
C LEU A 47 -1.68 1.45 -3.87
N LEU A 48 -2.86 1.06 -4.33
CA LEU A 48 -3.55 1.70 -5.44
C LEU A 48 -4.68 2.58 -4.92
N THR A 49 -4.70 3.82 -5.39
CA THR A 49 -5.70 4.84 -5.07
C THR A 49 -6.29 5.40 -6.36
N GLY A 50 -7.43 6.06 -6.27
CA GLY A 50 -8.11 6.64 -7.43
C GLY A 50 -9.49 6.04 -7.67
N THR A 51 -10.02 6.22 -8.89
CA THR A 51 -11.37 5.79 -9.28
C THR A 51 -11.38 4.49 -10.07
N SER A 52 -10.20 4.01 -10.53
CA SER A 52 -10.09 2.72 -11.22
C SER A 52 -10.26 1.56 -10.24
N VAL A 53 -11.09 0.59 -10.60
CA VAL A 53 -11.27 -0.64 -9.83
C VAL A 53 -10.25 -1.68 -10.29
N PHE A 54 -9.59 -2.33 -9.35
CA PHE A 54 -8.69 -3.46 -9.59
C PHE A 54 -9.25 -4.68 -8.88
N SER A 55 -9.27 -5.80 -9.57
CA SER A 55 -9.44 -7.09 -8.91
C SER A 55 -8.23 -7.41 -8.06
N THR A 56 -8.39 -8.24 -7.04
CA THR A 56 -7.26 -8.69 -6.20
C THR A 56 -6.15 -9.32 -7.02
N SER A 57 -6.50 -10.07 -8.07
CA SER A 57 -5.53 -10.70 -8.97
C SER A 57 -4.74 -9.68 -9.81
N GLU A 58 -5.40 -8.66 -10.37
CA GLU A 58 -4.70 -7.58 -11.10
C GLU A 58 -3.75 -6.81 -10.17
N TYR A 59 -4.20 -6.55 -8.95
CA TYR A 59 -3.40 -5.86 -7.94
C TYR A 59 -2.13 -6.64 -7.60
N MET A 60 -2.28 -7.95 -7.35
CA MET A 60 -1.15 -8.85 -7.08
C MET A 60 -0.24 -8.99 -8.29
N GLN A 61 -0.79 -9.03 -9.52
CA GLN A 61 0.00 -9.12 -10.74
C GLN A 61 0.95 -7.92 -10.90
N VAL A 62 0.47 -6.69 -10.64
CA VAL A 62 1.32 -5.49 -10.71
C VAL A 62 2.48 -5.58 -9.71
N ALA A 63 2.23 -6.05 -8.49
CA ALA A 63 3.27 -6.23 -7.47
C ALA A 63 4.27 -7.34 -7.87
N GLN A 64 3.79 -8.43 -8.42
CA GLN A 64 4.61 -9.55 -8.89
C GLN A 64 5.47 -9.15 -10.11
N ASP A 65 4.92 -8.39 -11.05
CA ASP A 65 5.65 -7.89 -12.21
C ASP A 65 6.79 -6.95 -11.77
N ALA A 66 6.55 -6.10 -10.78
CA ALA A 66 7.60 -5.27 -10.20
C ALA A 66 8.73 -6.10 -9.60
N ALA A 67 8.39 -7.18 -8.88
CA ALA A 67 9.38 -8.10 -8.32
C ALA A 67 10.17 -8.83 -9.42
N ASN A 68 9.51 -9.30 -10.47
CA ASN A 68 10.16 -9.94 -11.60
C ASN A 68 11.15 -8.99 -12.29
N VAL A 69 10.74 -7.74 -12.55
CA VAL A 69 11.60 -6.71 -13.14
C VAL A 69 12.79 -6.43 -12.24
N PHE A 70 12.59 -6.33 -10.92
CA PHE A 70 13.68 -6.14 -9.97
C PHE A 70 14.74 -7.25 -10.09
N PHE A 71 14.32 -8.51 -10.04
CA PHE A 71 15.23 -9.65 -10.08
C PHE A 71 15.88 -9.88 -11.45
N GLN A 72 15.26 -9.39 -12.52
CA GLN A 72 15.82 -9.46 -13.87
C GLN A 72 16.75 -8.28 -14.19
N THR A 73 16.80 -7.24 -13.36
CA THR A 73 17.62 -6.06 -13.62
C THR A 73 19.03 -6.24 -13.04
N PRO A 74 20.07 -6.35 -13.88
CA PRO A 74 21.45 -6.35 -13.44
C PRO A 74 21.86 -4.95 -12.94
N ARG A 75 23.12 -4.77 -12.48
CA ARG A 75 23.68 -3.51 -12.00
C ARG A 75 23.43 -3.26 -10.50
N THR A 76 23.45 -1.96 -10.10
CA THR A 76 23.32 -1.55 -8.70
C THR A 76 21.92 -1.84 -8.15
N LEU A 77 21.81 -1.98 -6.84
CA LEU A 77 20.55 -2.18 -6.15
C LEU A 77 19.55 -1.05 -6.44
N THR A 78 20.03 0.20 -6.37
CA THR A 78 19.20 1.38 -6.65
C THR A 78 18.71 1.42 -8.09
N SER A 79 19.50 0.96 -9.06
CA SER A 79 19.08 0.83 -10.45
C SER A 79 17.95 -0.19 -10.59
N ALA A 80 18.06 -1.35 -9.94
CA ALA A 80 17.02 -2.38 -10.00
C ALA A 80 15.71 -1.91 -9.32
N LEU A 81 15.81 -1.25 -8.16
CA LEU A 81 14.66 -0.65 -7.48
C LEU A 81 13.97 0.41 -8.35
N ARG A 82 14.77 1.26 -9.01
CA ARG A 82 14.23 2.26 -9.94
C ARG A 82 13.51 1.62 -11.12
N THR A 83 14.13 0.64 -11.78
CA THR A 83 13.53 -0.04 -12.93
C THR A 83 12.22 -0.75 -12.55
N ALA A 84 12.17 -1.36 -11.37
CA ALA A 84 10.93 -1.96 -10.85
C ALA A 84 9.83 -0.90 -10.63
N ALA A 85 10.16 0.25 -10.05
CA ALA A 85 9.21 1.34 -9.87
C ALA A 85 8.75 1.94 -11.22
N GLU A 86 9.66 2.08 -12.18
CA GLU A 86 9.36 2.54 -13.54
C GLU A 86 8.41 1.59 -14.28
N SER A 87 8.53 0.27 -14.06
CA SER A 87 7.62 -0.72 -14.64
C SER A 87 6.20 -0.58 -14.09
N VAL A 88 6.05 -0.37 -12.77
CA VAL A 88 4.75 -0.08 -12.16
C VAL A 88 4.17 1.23 -12.70
N ASN A 89 5.01 2.28 -12.78
CA ASN A 89 4.59 3.57 -13.31
C ASN A 89 4.05 3.45 -14.74
N LYS A 90 4.77 2.75 -15.60
CA LYS A 90 4.36 2.54 -17.00
C LYS A 90 3.04 1.77 -17.08
N ASN A 91 2.89 0.69 -16.31
CA ASN A 91 1.66 -0.11 -16.29
C ASN A 91 0.45 0.75 -15.91
N LEU A 92 0.56 1.52 -14.83
CA LEU A 92 -0.51 2.40 -14.36
C LEU A 92 -0.78 3.55 -15.33
N LEU A 93 0.26 4.16 -15.91
CA LEU A 93 0.12 5.24 -16.87
C LEU A 93 -0.59 4.77 -18.15
N ASP A 94 -0.19 3.61 -18.69
CA ASP A 94 -0.82 2.99 -19.86
C ASP A 94 -2.31 2.67 -19.59
N ARG A 95 -2.62 2.18 -18.38
CA ARG A 95 -4.00 1.93 -17.96
C ARG A 95 -4.80 3.23 -17.85
N ASN A 96 -4.24 4.24 -17.22
CA ASN A 96 -4.88 5.56 -17.07
C ASN A 96 -5.18 6.21 -18.40
N MET A 97 -4.24 6.15 -19.37
CA MET A 97 -4.48 6.65 -20.72
C MET A 97 -5.64 5.93 -21.41
N LYS A 98 -5.74 4.60 -21.28
CA LYS A 98 -6.84 3.80 -21.85
C LYS A 98 -8.19 4.08 -21.19
N SER A 99 -8.20 4.47 -19.92
CA SER A 99 -9.41 4.68 -19.11
C SER A 99 -9.80 6.16 -18.99
N SER A 100 -9.01 7.09 -19.54
CA SER A 100 -9.19 8.54 -19.40
C SER A 100 -10.56 9.02 -19.89
N SER A 101 -11.07 8.45 -20.99
CA SER A 101 -12.39 8.79 -21.53
C SER A 101 -13.55 8.44 -20.59
N ARG A 102 -13.31 7.55 -19.60
CA ARG A 102 -14.30 7.15 -18.58
C ARG A 102 -14.11 7.90 -17.27
N GLY A 103 -13.17 8.84 -17.17
CA GLY A 103 -12.83 9.53 -15.93
C GLY A 103 -12.18 8.61 -14.88
N GLN A 104 -11.70 7.42 -15.29
CA GLN A 104 -11.07 6.46 -14.39
C GLN A 104 -9.56 6.66 -14.40
N TYR A 105 -8.99 6.71 -13.20
CA TYR A 105 -7.55 6.79 -13.01
C TYR A 105 -7.12 5.99 -11.78
N ALA A 106 -5.86 5.60 -11.78
CA ALA A 106 -5.20 4.97 -10.64
C ALA A 106 -3.85 5.65 -10.36
N THR A 107 -3.55 5.83 -9.09
CA THR A 107 -2.24 6.26 -8.63
C THR A 107 -1.67 5.18 -7.73
N GLY A 108 -0.43 4.78 -7.99
CA GLY A 108 0.28 3.78 -7.21
C GLY A 108 1.20 4.45 -6.18
N TRP A 109 1.10 4.04 -4.92
CA TRP A 109 2.07 4.34 -3.87
C TRP A 109 2.84 3.07 -3.60
N LEU A 110 4.15 3.13 -3.73
CA LEU A 110 4.98 1.93 -3.74
C LEU A 110 6.12 2.04 -2.73
N THR A 111 6.26 1.01 -1.92
CA THR A 111 7.47 0.76 -1.12
C THR A 111 8.09 -0.56 -1.58
N LEU A 112 9.36 -0.49 -1.99
CA LEU A 112 10.19 -1.67 -2.21
C LEU A 112 11.22 -1.74 -1.09
N GLY A 113 11.20 -2.84 -0.34
CA GLY A 113 12.18 -3.13 0.70
C GLY A 113 13.07 -4.28 0.27
N VAL A 114 14.38 -4.11 0.37
CA VAL A 114 15.34 -5.17 0.05
C VAL A 114 16.25 -5.41 1.24
N LEU A 115 16.25 -6.63 1.73
CA LEU A 115 17.22 -7.10 2.70
C LEU A 115 18.34 -7.84 1.98
N ARG A 116 19.58 -7.36 2.19
CA ARG A 116 20.83 -8.04 1.82
C ARG A 116 21.73 -8.09 3.04
N ASP A 117 22.05 -9.27 3.50
CA ASP A 117 22.78 -9.48 4.76
C ASP A 117 22.09 -8.77 5.93
N THR A 118 22.71 -7.73 6.48
CA THR A 118 22.17 -6.87 7.54
C THR A 118 21.64 -5.53 7.01
N GLN A 119 21.83 -5.23 5.73
CA GLN A 119 21.43 -3.95 5.15
C GLN A 119 20.01 -4.04 4.59
N PHE A 120 19.15 -3.18 5.10
CA PHE A 120 17.79 -3.02 4.59
C PHE A 120 17.68 -1.71 3.81
N THR A 121 17.45 -1.83 2.52
CA THR A 121 17.31 -0.69 1.60
C THR A 121 15.86 -0.51 1.22
N LEU A 122 15.37 0.71 1.34
CA LEU A 122 14.02 1.13 0.96
C LEU A 122 14.05 2.02 -0.28
N SER A 123 13.04 1.85 -1.12
CA SER A 123 12.69 2.76 -2.21
C SER A 123 11.20 3.08 -2.09
N MET A 124 10.85 4.35 -1.94
CA MET A 124 9.47 4.80 -1.72
C MET A 124 9.04 5.78 -2.80
N ASN A 125 7.84 5.58 -3.33
CA ASN A 125 7.16 6.45 -4.30
C ASN A 125 5.77 6.80 -3.77
N GLY A 126 5.42 8.08 -3.78
CA GLY A 126 4.19 8.59 -3.18
C GLY A 126 4.31 8.83 -1.67
N PRO A 127 3.24 9.26 -1.01
CA PRO A 127 3.24 9.63 0.40
C PRO A 127 3.27 8.40 1.33
N MET A 128 4.28 7.55 1.12
CA MET A 128 4.50 6.35 1.93
C MET A 128 5.25 6.68 3.21
N HIS A 129 4.95 5.94 4.25
CA HIS A 129 5.62 5.98 5.53
C HIS A 129 6.26 4.64 5.83
N ALA A 130 7.48 4.67 6.35
CA ALA A 130 8.13 3.52 6.95
C ALA A 130 8.62 3.90 8.36
N TYR A 131 8.37 3.04 9.32
CA TYR A 131 8.97 3.13 10.65
C TYR A 131 9.92 1.96 10.83
N TRP A 132 11.08 2.25 11.37
CA TRP A 132 12.01 1.25 11.88
C TRP A 132 12.05 1.37 13.40
N PHE A 133 11.89 0.25 14.09
CA PHE A 133 11.94 0.13 15.53
C PHE A 133 13.11 -0.77 15.89
N GLY A 134 14.18 -0.19 16.37
CA GLY A 134 15.30 -0.88 16.97
C GLY A 134 15.06 -1.17 18.46
N GLN A 135 16.12 -1.59 19.16
CA GLN A 135 16.02 -1.91 20.59
C GLN A 135 15.77 -0.68 21.46
N HIS A 136 16.30 0.48 21.11
CA HIS A 136 16.26 1.70 21.93
C HIS A 136 15.79 2.94 21.18
N GLU A 137 15.51 2.82 19.90
CA GLU A 137 15.12 3.94 19.05
C GLU A 137 14.02 3.55 18.06
N ALA A 138 13.19 4.53 17.72
CA ALA A 138 12.27 4.46 16.61
C ALA A 138 12.64 5.54 15.59
N ARG A 139 12.64 5.18 14.31
CA ARG A 139 12.95 6.11 13.22
C ARG A 139 11.83 6.13 12.21
N HIS A 140 11.27 7.31 12.01
CA HIS A 140 10.30 7.56 10.95
C HIS A 140 11.02 7.93 9.65
N ILE A 141 10.74 7.19 8.60
CA ILE A 141 11.26 7.38 7.25
C ILE A 141 10.08 7.82 6.39
N HIS A 142 10.04 9.13 6.10
CA HIS A 142 8.98 9.74 5.30
C HIS A 142 9.51 11.04 4.71
N GLU A 143 9.51 11.14 3.38
CA GLU A 143 10.02 12.32 2.68
C GLU A 143 9.14 12.62 1.45
N PRO A 144 7.98 13.27 1.66
CA PRO A 144 7.02 13.50 0.58
C PRO A 144 7.57 14.39 -0.52
N GLY A 145 8.49 15.30 -0.21
CA GLY A 145 9.14 16.17 -1.19
C GLY A 145 9.95 15.41 -2.24
N THR A 146 10.57 14.28 -1.85
CA THR A 146 11.38 13.46 -2.75
C THR A 146 10.65 12.24 -3.29
N SER A 147 9.65 11.70 -2.57
CA SER A 147 8.87 10.53 -3.02
C SER A 147 7.72 10.87 -3.96
N GLY A 148 7.35 12.14 -4.06
CA GLY A 148 6.36 12.65 -5.01
C GLY A 148 4.92 12.23 -4.68
N LYS A 149 4.03 12.41 -5.69
CA LYS A 149 2.59 12.12 -5.55
C LYS A 149 2.22 10.65 -5.78
N GLY A 150 3.16 9.85 -6.28
CA GLY A 150 2.95 8.45 -6.63
C GLY A 150 3.14 8.16 -8.12
N LEU A 151 2.93 6.93 -8.50
CA LEU A 151 3.14 6.37 -9.84
C LEU A 151 1.85 6.41 -10.67
N GLY A 152 1.99 6.41 -12.02
CA GLY A 152 0.86 6.40 -12.95
C GLY A 152 0.31 7.78 -13.32
N THR A 153 0.91 8.87 -12.83
CA THR A 153 0.45 10.25 -13.07
C THR A 153 1.34 11.01 -14.07
N SER A 154 2.59 10.61 -14.21
CA SER A 154 3.56 11.23 -15.13
C SER A 154 4.58 10.21 -15.62
N GLN A 155 5.30 10.53 -16.69
CA GLN A 155 6.38 9.67 -17.19
C GLN A 155 7.57 9.65 -16.23
N ALA A 156 7.92 10.80 -15.66
CA ALA A 156 8.97 10.88 -14.66
C ALA A 156 8.48 10.43 -13.30
N ILE A 157 9.31 9.66 -12.60
CA ILE A 157 9.04 9.18 -11.25
C ILE A 157 9.99 9.82 -10.24
N ASN A 158 9.45 10.11 -9.07
CA ASN A 158 10.23 10.54 -7.91
C ASN A 158 10.40 9.35 -6.97
N ILE A 159 11.62 9.18 -6.44
CA ILE A 159 11.94 8.08 -5.55
C ILE A 159 12.71 8.61 -4.36
N HIS A 160 12.22 8.34 -3.17
CA HIS A 160 12.99 8.48 -1.95
C HIS A 160 13.67 7.17 -1.61
N TYR A 161 15.00 7.21 -1.43
CA TYR A 161 15.79 6.06 -0.98
C TYR A 161 16.21 6.24 0.46
N ALA A 162 16.08 5.18 1.24
CA ALA A 162 16.60 5.13 2.60
C ALA A 162 17.31 3.78 2.82
N GLN A 163 18.26 3.77 3.74
CA GLN A 163 18.99 2.57 4.12
C GLN A 163 19.18 2.54 5.62
N THR A 164 19.04 1.37 6.20
CA THR A 164 19.28 1.11 7.61
C THR A 164 19.92 -0.26 7.79
N THR A 165 20.73 -0.41 8.83
CA THR A 165 21.20 -1.72 9.27
C THR A 165 20.17 -2.28 10.23
N ILE A 166 19.79 -3.55 10.04
CA ILE A 166 18.85 -4.23 10.92
C ILE A 166 19.56 -5.30 11.75
N SER A 167 19.01 -5.53 12.91
CA SER A 167 19.42 -6.53 13.88
C SER A 167 18.27 -7.48 14.22
N ALA A 168 18.59 -8.61 14.81
CA ALA A 168 17.57 -9.51 15.31
C ALA A 168 16.66 -8.81 16.35
N GLY A 169 15.35 -8.95 16.19
CA GLY A 169 14.36 -8.27 17.02
C GLY A 169 13.87 -6.93 16.47
N ASP A 170 14.59 -6.33 15.51
CA ASP A 170 14.14 -5.10 14.87
C ASP A 170 12.84 -5.31 14.10
N ARG A 171 12.04 -4.25 14.04
CA ARG A 171 10.76 -4.25 13.33
C ARG A 171 10.66 -3.10 12.37
N LEU A 172 9.93 -3.32 11.30
CA LEU A 172 9.59 -2.33 10.29
C LEU A 172 8.08 -2.29 10.14
N LEU A 173 7.52 -1.11 9.92
CA LEU A 173 6.10 -0.91 9.65
C LEU A 173 5.96 -0.02 8.41
N PHE A 174 5.26 -0.51 7.39
CA PHE A 174 4.97 0.26 6.16
C PHE A 174 3.48 0.54 6.06
N PHE A 175 3.13 1.77 5.69
CA PHE A 175 1.75 2.19 5.43
C PHE A 175 1.72 3.44 4.53
N GLY A 176 0.59 3.69 3.90
CA GLY A 176 0.37 4.91 3.12
C GLY A 176 -0.34 6.01 3.91
N ARG A 177 -1.22 5.63 4.83
CA ARG A 177 -1.94 6.56 5.71
C ARG A 177 -2.07 5.94 7.09
N ALA A 178 -1.56 6.64 8.10
CA ALA A 178 -1.71 6.23 9.48
C ALA A 178 -3.01 6.79 10.08
N PRO A 179 -3.73 6.00 10.89
CA PRO A 179 -4.67 6.57 11.84
C PRO A 179 -3.93 7.45 12.85
N SER A 180 -4.47 8.63 13.16
CA SER A 180 -3.87 9.54 14.17
C SER A 180 -3.71 8.90 15.56
N ALA A 181 -4.54 7.91 15.86
CA ALA A 181 -4.43 7.13 17.10
C ALA A 181 -3.13 6.33 17.23
N TRP A 182 -2.37 6.16 16.13
CA TRP A 182 -1.10 5.42 16.15
C TRP A 182 0.09 6.28 16.61
N ASP A 183 -0.01 7.60 16.55
CA ASP A 183 1.12 8.53 16.76
C ASP A 183 1.88 8.27 18.06
N SER A 184 1.17 8.05 19.18
CA SER A 184 1.81 7.75 20.47
C SER A 184 2.55 6.41 20.47
N THR A 185 2.02 5.40 19.76
CA THR A 185 2.64 4.06 19.68
C THR A 185 3.82 4.04 18.73
N LEU A 186 3.75 4.80 17.64
CA LEU A 186 4.83 4.87 16.64
C LEU A 186 6.06 5.62 17.16
N ASN A 187 5.88 6.52 18.11
CA ASN A 187 6.98 7.27 18.73
C ASN A 187 7.51 6.61 20.02
N ASP A 188 6.92 5.48 20.44
CA ASP A 188 7.37 4.73 21.60
C ASP A 188 8.30 3.59 21.17
N PRO A 189 9.61 3.67 21.45
CA PRO A 189 10.58 2.65 21.07
C PRO A 189 10.48 1.37 21.91
N THR A 190 9.60 1.31 22.91
CA THR A 190 9.52 0.15 23.80
C THR A 190 9.23 -1.12 23.00
N ALA A 191 10.15 -2.06 23.14
CA ALA A 191 10.19 -3.29 22.38
C ALA A 191 9.06 -4.24 22.77
N SER A 192 7.89 -4.04 22.21
CA SER A 192 6.83 -5.04 22.24
C SER A 192 7.16 -6.18 21.27
N SER A 193 6.72 -7.41 21.55
CA SER A 193 6.78 -8.47 20.53
C SER A 193 6.00 -8.05 19.27
N LEU A 194 6.27 -8.72 18.15
CA LEU A 194 5.51 -8.50 16.90
C LEU A 194 3.99 -8.56 17.14
N ASP A 195 3.54 -9.59 17.87
CA ASP A 195 2.12 -9.80 18.17
C ASP A 195 1.55 -8.76 19.13
N ALA A 196 2.33 -8.30 20.10
CA ALA A 196 1.89 -7.24 21.01
C ALA A 196 1.73 -5.91 20.25
N LEU A 197 2.70 -5.56 19.41
CA LEU A 197 2.61 -4.35 18.58
C LEU A 197 1.45 -4.46 17.59
N ARG A 198 1.29 -5.60 16.93
CA ARG A 198 0.16 -5.88 16.03
C ARG A 198 -1.19 -5.67 16.71
N ARG A 199 -1.38 -6.31 17.88
CA ARG A 199 -2.64 -6.17 18.64
C ARG A 199 -2.88 -4.74 19.09
N ARG A 200 -1.84 -4.05 19.57
CA ARG A 200 -1.94 -2.65 20.00
C ARG A 200 -2.36 -1.74 18.84
N LEU A 201 -1.70 -1.83 17.67
CA LEU A 201 -2.04 -1.02 16.50
C LEU A 201 -3.47 -1.29 16.02
N LYS A 202 -3.94 -2.54 16.07
CA LYS A 202 -5.31 -2.91 15.71
C LYS A 202 -6.36 -2.38 16.68
N SER A 203 -6.08 -2.40 17.98
CA SER A 203 -7.02 -2.00 19.04
C SER A 203 -7.19 -0.48 19.15
N LEU A 204 -6.22 0.31 18.70
CA LEU A 204 -6.25 1.77 18.78
C LEU A 204 -7.24 2.41 17.81
N THR A 205 -7.74 1.68 16.83
CA THR A 205 -8.64 2.24 15.83
C THR A 205 -9.59 1.18 15.28
N THR A 206 -10.81 1.59 14.97
CA THR A 206 -11.80 0.79 14.22
C THR A 206 -11.83 1.15 12.74
N ALA A 207 -11.07 2.17 12.31
CA ALA A 207 -10.98 2.59 10.92
C ALA A 207 -10.35 1.51 10.04
N ASP A 208 -10.50 1.67 8.73
CA ASP A 208 -9.84 0.85 7.73
C ASP A 208 -8.32 0.94 7.89
N LEU A 209 -7.68 -0.20 7.78
CA LEU A 209 -6.23 -0.34 7.92
C LEU A 209 -5.64 -0.92 6.65
N ASN A 210 -4.51 -0.38 6.25
CA ASN A 210 -3.69 -0.94 5.19
C ASN A 210 -2.22 -0.68 5.54
N ALA A 211 -1.60 -1.68 6.17
CA ALA A 211 -0.22 -1.63 6.61
C ALA A 211 0.40 -3.03 6.65
N VAL A 212 1.70 -3.10 6.73
CA VAL A 212 2.44 -4.35 6.97
C VAL A 212 3.48 -4.13 8.05
N LEU A 213 3.43 -4.98 9.07
CA LEU A 213 4.42 -5.04 10.13
C LEU A 213 5.39 -6.19 9.83
N ILE A 214 6.70 -5.93 9.94
CA ILE A 214 7.76 -6.86 9.59
C ILE A 214 8.68 -6.99 10.81
N GLN A 215 9.09 -8.20 11.14
CA GLN A 215 10.08 -8.47 12.18
C GLN A 215 11.26 -9.24 11.60
N ALA A 216 12.46 -8.80 11.95
CA ALA A 216 13.68 -9.53 11.67
C ALA A 216 14.02 -10.44 12.86
N THR A 217 14.31 -11.70 12.59
CA THR A 217 14.79 -12.67 13.57
C THR A 217 16.02 -13.40 13.03
N ASP A 218 16.88 -13.89 13.91
CA ASP A 218 17.99 -14.73 13.47
C ASP A 218 17.45 -15.96 12.72
N GLY A 219 18.05 -16.27 11.57
CA GLY A 219 17.54 -17.36 10.75
C GLY A 219 18.38 -17.66 9.52
N LYS A 220 17.76 -18.34 8.56
CA LYS A 220 18.38 -18.81 7.32
C LYS A 220 18.01 -17.96 6.10
N GLY A 221 17.25 -16.89 6.32
CA GLY A 221 16.86 -15.99 5.25
C GLY A 221 15.46 -16.27 4.69
N ALA A 222 14.59 -16.88 5.47
CA ALA A 222 13.22 -17.12 5.07
C ALA A 222 12.39 -15.82 5.05
N LEU A 223 11.36 -15.81 4.20
CA LEU A 223 10.30 -14.79 4.18
C LEU A 223 8.99 -15.48 4.57
N ASN A 224 8.50 -15.15 5.76
CA ASN A 224 7.31 -15.76 6.36
C ASN A 224 6.15 -14.77 6.34
N LEU A 225 5.14 -15.01 5.53
CA LEU A 225 3.93 -14.20 5.53
C LEU A 225 2.91 -14.82 6.50
N LEU A 226 2.65 -14.14 7.62
CA LEU A 226 1.64 -14.57 8.57
C LEU A 226 0.26 -14.34 7.96
N LYS A 227 -0.54 -15.39 7.95
CA LYS A 227 -1.98 -15.25 7.73
C LYS A 227 -2.57 -14.70 9.03
N PRO A 228 -3.48 -13.69 8.99
CA PRO A 228 -4.22 -13.32 10.20
C PRO A 228 -4.96 -14.55 10.70
N ASP A 229 -4.94 -14.73 12.02
CA ASP A 229 -5.86 -15.64 12.67
C ASP A 229 -7.28 -15.09 12.41
N VAL A 230 -7.92 -15.58 11.38
CA VAL A 230 -9.37 -15.49 11.30
C VAL A 230 -9.79 -16.38 12.47
N GLU A 231 -10.19 -15.78 13.60
CA GLU A 231 -10.87 -16.50 14.66
C GLU A 231 -11.94 -17.32 13.94
N SER A 232 -11.72 -18.63 13.86
CA SER A 232 -12.76 -19.57 13.48
C SER A 232 -13.88 -19.27 14.46
N LYS A 233 -14.90 -18.58 13.96
CA LYS A 233 -16.16 -18.47 14.68
C LYS A 233 -16.50 -19.93 14.94
N GLU A 234 -16.28 -20.34 16.18
CA GLU A 234 -16.60 -21.67 16.66
C GLU A 234 -17.99 -21.96 16.12
N GLU A 235 -18.05 -22.92 15.23
CA GLU A 235 -19.30 -23.46 14.71
C GLU A 235 -20.05 -23.91 15.98
N VAL A 236 -21.02 -23.08 16.39
CA VAL A 236 -21.90 -23.40 17.50
C VAL A 236 -22.44 -24.78 17.16
N PRO A 237 -22.18 -25.83 18.00
CA PRO A 237 -22.67 -27.15 17.70
C PRO A 237 -24.18 -27.05 17.50
N ALA A 238 -24.66 -27.51 16.36
CA ALA A 238 -26.08 -27.54 16.07
C ALA A 238 -26.80 -28.18 17.26
N PRO A 239 -27.87 -27.56 17.79
CA PRO A 239 -28.61 -28.16 18.91
C PRO A 239 -29.06 -29.56 18.49
N PRO A 240 -28.99 -30.54 19.37
CA PRO A 240 -29.36 -31.90 19.06
C PRO A 240 -30.81 -31.92 18.54
N ASP A 241 -30.96 -32.55 17.39
CA ASP A 241 -32.22 -32.75 16.68
C ASP A 241 -33.19 -33.53 17.60
N LEU A 242 -34.02 -32.77 18.31
CA LEU A 242 -35.17 -33.34 19.05
C LEU A 242 -36.28 -33.53 18.04
N THR A 243 -36.25 -34.60 17.29
CA THR A 243 -37.39 -35.12 16.56
C THR A 243 -38.42 -35.71 17.53
N PRO A 244 -39.57 -35.08 17.71
CA PRO A 244 -40.71 -35.79 18.31
C PRO A 244 -41.36 -36.62 17.20
N SER A 245 -41.24 -37.92 17.34
CA SER A 245 -42.10 -38.87 16.61
C SER A 245 -43.56 -38.63 17.00
N LEU A 246 -44.40 -38.17 16.07
CA LEU A 246 -45.86 -38.20 16.17
C LEU A 246 -46.42 -39.05 15.04
N PRO A 247 -47.46 -39.83 15.33
CA PRO A 247 -47.94 -40.87 14.43
C PRO A 247 -48.80 -40.33 13.30
N LEU A 248 -48.73 -41.06 12.18
CA LEU A 248 -49.57 -40.88 11.01
C LEU A 248 -51.07 -40.84 11.43
N HIS A 249 -51.75 -39.80 11.02
CA HIS A 249 -53.20 -39.87 10.71
C HIS A 249 -53.38 -39.37 9.29
N GLU A 250 -53.82 -40.32 8.50
CA GLU A 250 -54.34 -40.20 7.14
C GLU A 250 -55.72 -39.58 7.21
N GLU A 251 -55.95 -38.40 6.61
CA GLU A 251 -57.29 -37.96 6.20
C GLU A 251 -57.22 -37.01 4.99
N THR A 252 -57.60 -37.56 3.92
CA THR A 252 -58.45 -37.14 2.79
C THR A 252 -58.50 -35.63 2.39
N ILE A 253 -58.18 -35.45 1.09
CA ILE A 253 -58.40 -34.29 0.24
C ILE A 253 -59.93 -33.93 0.16
N PRO A 254 -60.31 -32.64 0.02
CA PRO A 254 -60.69 -32.20 -1.31
C PRO A 254 -60.21 -30.79 -1.71
N THR A 255 -59.85 -30.67 -2.97
CA THR A 255 -59.83 -29.43 -3.76
C THR A 255 -61.27 -28.89 -3.90
N PRO A 256 -61.49 -27.56 -3.94
CA PRO A 256 -61.79 -26.96 -5.22
C PRO A 256 -61.14 -25.57 -5.41
N GLU A 257 -60.64 -25.37 -6.57
CA GLU A 257 -60.93 -24.38 -7.60
C GLU A 257 -61.49 -22.99 -7.17
N ALA A 258 -60.87 -22.03 -7.78
CA ALA A 258 -61.39 -20.82 -8.43
C ALA A 258 -61.36 -19.48 -7.66
N GLU A 259 -60.78 -18.61 -8.40
CA GLU A 259 -61.16 -17.21 -8.70
C GLU A 259 -60.57 -16.05 -7.91
N ALA A 260 -59.88 -15.35 -8.74
CA ALA A 260 -60.03 -13.93 -9.12
C ALA A 260 -59.29 -12.89 -8.26
N ALA A 261 -58.30 -12.37 -8.94
CA ALA A 261 -58.14 -10.95 -9.33
C ALA A 261 -58.36 -9.87 -8.23
N ALA A 262 -57.35 -9.11 -8.04
CA ALA A 262 -57.33 -7.67 -8.27
C ALA A 262 -56.37 -6.90 -7.35
N ALA A 263 -55.70 -6.01 -8.03
CA ALA A 263 -55.21 -4.67 -7.64
C ALA A 263 -53.88 -4.58 -6.92
N LEU A 264 -52.82 -4.39 -7.70
CA LEU A 264 -52.22 -3.10 -8.06
C LEU A 264 -52.23 -2.06 -6.93
N SER A 265 -51.07 -1.85 -6.33
CA SER A 265 -50.60 -0.49 -6.05
C SER A 265 -49.07 -0.43 -6.01
N ALA A 266 -48.50 -0.02 -7.12
CA ALA A 266 -47.14 0.40 -7.23
C ALA A 266 -46.98 1.74 -6.50
N HIS A 267 -46.15 1.78 -5.44
CA HIS A 267 -45.62 3.03 -4.95
C HIS A 267 -44.26 3.25 -5.58
N LEU A 268 -44.27 4.01 -6.67
CA LEU A 268 -43.11 4.70 -7.22
C LEU A 268 -42.65 5.78 -6.24
N VAL A 269 -41.54 5.54 -5.56
CA VAL A 269 -40.80 6.61 -4.87
C VAL A 269 -40.00 7.35 -5.93
N GLN A 270 -40.37 8.57 -6.24
CA GLN A 270 -39.63 9.51 -7.07
C GLN A 270 -38.36 9.95 -6.32
N PRO A 271 -37.19 10.04 -6.99
CA PRO A 271 -36.03 10.67 -6.39
C PRO A 271 -36.23 12.19 -6.35
N SER A 272 -36.12 12.74 -5.15
CA SER A 272 -36.13 14.18 -4.88
C SER A 272 -34.95 14.85 -5.56
N ALA A 273 -35.23 15.76 -6.49
CA ALA A 273 -34.22 16.62 -7.11
C ALA A 273 -33.68 17.60 -6.08
N TYR A 274 -32.40 17.46 -5.73
CA TYR A 274 -31.67 18.47 -4.98
C TYR A 274 -31.38 19.65 -5.90
N THR A 275 -32.05 20.77 -5.65
CA THR A 275 -31.76 22.06 -6.28
C THR A 275 -30.53 22.66 -5.63
N ILE A 276 -29.47 22.81 -6.39
CA ILE A 276 -28.26 23.53 -5.99
C ILE A 276 -28.57 25.03 -6.00
N PRO A 277 -28.34 25.76 -4.90
CA PRO A 277 -28.46 27.22 -4.92
C PRO A 277 -27.33 27.85 -5.73
N PRO A 278 -27.56 28.96 -6.45
CA PRO A 278 -26.53 29.61 -7.25
C PRO A 278 -25.44 30.19 -6.37
N GLN A 279 -24.19 29.78 -6.65
CA GLN A 279 -23.00 30.45 -6.09
C GLN A 279 -22.92 31.87 -6.65
N LYS A 280 -22.82 32.85 -5.74
CA LYS A 280 -22.44 34.21 -6.03
C LYS A 280 -21.01 34.21 -6.57
N GLU A 281 -20.81 34.68 -7.77
CA GLU A 281 -19.51 35.06 -8.32
C GLU A 281 -18.96 36.21 -7.47
N GLU A 282 -17.95 35.92 -6.68
CA GLU A 282 -17.12 36.92 -6.01
C GLU A 282 -16.02 37.30 -7.01
N THR A 283 -16.19 38.48 -7.61
CA THR A 283 -15.20 39.12 -8.48
C THR A 283 -13.98 39.48 -7.66
N LEU A 284 -12.86 38.79 -7.95
CA LEU A 284 -11.55 39.18 -7.44
C LEU A 284 -11.06 40.48 -8.13
N PRO A 285 -10.45 41.42 -7.40
CA PRO A 285 -9.90 42.62 -7.99
C PRO A 285 -8.67 42.30 -8.85
N VAL A 286 -8.66 42.90 -10.01
CA VAL A 286 -7.53 42.93 -10.97
C VAL A 286 -6.39 43.72 -10.33
N GLU A 287 -5.31 43.08 -9.95
CA GLU A 287 -4.07 43.76 -9.57
C GLU A 287 -3.28 44.13 -10.83
N GLU A 288 -3.06 45.43 -10.97
CA GLU A 288 -2.28 46.07 -12.04
C GLU A 288 -0.84 45.54 -12.05
N SER A 289 -0.45 44.99 -13.20
CA SER A 289 0.94 44.58 -13.47
C SER A 289 1.83 45.82 -13.62
N HIS A 290 2.68 46.06 -12.65
CA HIS A 290 3.82 46.94 -12.77
C HIS A 290 4.95 46.23 -13.53
N GLU A 291 5.16 46.68 -14.77
CA GLU A 291 6.39 46.44 -15.56
C GLU A 291 7.61 46.90 -14.73
N ARG A 292 8.47 45.97 -14.35
CA ARG A 292 9.84 46.29 -13.92
C ARG A 292 10.82 45.83 -15.02
N SER A 293 11.34 46.86 -15.65
CA SER A 293 12.52 46.98 -16.52
C SER A 293 13.63 45.98 -16.21
N LEU A 294 14.01 45.24 -17.26
CA LEU A 294 15.21 44.45 -17.40
C LEU A 294 16.46 45.35 -17.26
N ASN A 295 17.23 45.15 -16.19
CA ASN A 295 18.57 45.68 -16.09
C ASN A 295 19.57 44.53 -16.25
N ASN A 296 20.13 44.44 -17.46
CA ASN A 296 21.13 43.51 -17.92
C ASN A 296 22.50 43.99 -17.42
N SER A 297 23.12 43.34 -16.46
CA SER A 297 24.53 43.54 -16.13
C SER A 297 25.29 42.25 -16.22
N PRO A 298 26.36 42.16 -16.99
CA PRO A 298 27.15 40.93 -17.11
C PRO A 298 28.04 40.73 -15.88
N ARG A 299 27.86 39.57 -15.20
CA ARG A 299 28.76 39.13 -14.14
C ARG A 299 30.01 38.49 -14.74
N ASN A 300 31.12 39.17 -14.55
CA ASN A 300 32.49 38.68 -14.76
C ASN A 300 32.74 37.38 -13.98
N PHE A 301 33.23 36.38 -14.70
CA PHE A 301 33.86 35.21 -14.11
C PHE A 301 35.34 35.50 -13.84
N PRO A 302 35.90 35.21 -12.67
CA PRO A 302 37.32 35.23 -12.50
C PRO A 302 37.93 33.91 -13.06
N ALA A 303 38.96 34.11 -13.89
CA ALA A 303 39.76 33.06 -14.46
C ALA A 303 40.81 32.56 -13.44
N SER A 304 41.25 31.30 -13.66
CA SER A 304 42.54 30.73 -13.32
C SER A 304 42.73 30.14 -11.94
N ILE A 305 42.64 28.81 -11.92
CA ILE A 305 43.25 27.93 -10.90
C ILE A 305 44.69 27.63 -11.35
N PRO A 306 45.72 27.80 -10.51
CA PRO A 306 47.12 27.45 -10.85
C PRO A 306 47.34 25.93 -10.78
N ARG A 307 48.02 25.40 -11.77
CA ARG A 307 48.48 24.02 -11.92
C ARG A 307 49.57 23.72 -10.89
N ALA A 308 49.37 22.76 -10.01
CA ALA A 308 50.38 22.27 -9.10
C ALA A 308 51.48 21.54 -9.88
N GLN A 309 52.74 21.93 -9.64
CA GLN A 309 53.95 21.26 -10.13
C GLN A 309 54.27 20.07 -9.22
N THR A 310 54.53 18.92 -9.81
CA THR A 310 55.09 17.72 -9.19
C THR A 310 56.60 17.95 -8.91
N PRO A 311 57.10 17.59 -7.74
CA PRO A 311 58.56 17.54 -7.53
C PRO A 311 59.12 16.19 -7.99
N THR A 312 60.31 16.28 -8.53
CA THR A 312 61.28 15.23 -8.96
C THR A 312 61.69 14.32 -7.79
#